data_b24176921ca8f6bf1f708d67747fc277
#
_entry.id   b24176921ca8f6bf1f708d67747fc277
#
_cell.length_a   1.000
_cell.length_b   1.000
_cell.length_c   1.000
_cell.angle_alpha   90.00
_cell.angle_beta   90.00
_cell.angle_gamma   90.00
#
_symmetry.space_group_name_H-M   'P 1'
#
loop_
_entity.id
_entity.type
_entity.pdbx_description
1 polymer ?
#
loop_
_entity_poly.entity_id
_entity_poly.type
_entity_poly.pdbx_seq_one_letter_code
_entity_poly.pdbx_strand_id
1 'polypeptide(L)'
;MEGPISSTPRAPEPPSKAKVFLRRLISTIILWTVVIGALFSKIPHLSDIVFVVIMVFLAITGLYEFYEMAAKRDLVCFRNWGLLGGALLMVGTFLNLTGQIGTPASVAGPSRVNDFETSFLILFVLGLCTRQFFSKSNTAGILAISTTLFGLMYVPWLLNFIQKINFFYSPKLVNGTVVNGVDGHYFLLYFVLITKFSDSGAYAVGSLIGKHKMIPRISPGKTWEGFGGAIVVSTVASLIFERIFKDKMPGMNDLHAIILGVILSVCAVVGDLIESLFKREAGVKDSGKVFPGIGGILDLLDSLLFNAPIMYLYLRHVLTRH
;
A
#
# COMPACT_ATOMS: atom_id res chain seq x y z
N MET A 1 28.56 25.27 54.49
CA MET A 1 27.98 25.87 53.27
C MET A 1 27.67 24.70 52.33
N GLU A 2 26.45 24.21 52.37
CA GLU A 2 25.98 23.20 51.44
C GLU A 2 25.44 23.92 50.18
N GLY A 3 26.02 23.56 49.02
CA GLY A 3 25.59 24.09 47.73
C GLY A 3 24.27 23.48 47.26
N PRO A 4 23.48 24.18 46.39
CA PRO A 4 22.15 23.74 45.99
C PRO A 4 22.24 22.48 45.13
N ILE A 5 21.46 21.46 45.55
CA ILE A 5 21.26 20.21 44.80
C ILE A 5 20.54 20.55 43.47
N SER A 6 21.24 20.39 42.35
CA SER A 6 20.66 20.57 41.02
C SER A 6 19.61 19.46 40.78
N SER A 7 18.35 19.85 40.72
CA SER A 7 17.25 18.98 40.32
C SER A 7 17.37 18.65 38.82
N THR A 8 17.85 17.45 38.51
CA THR A 8 17.75 16.88 37.15
C THR A 8 16.28 16.83 36.72
N PRO A 9 15.91 17.31 35.51
CA PRO A 9 14.55 17.26 35.03
C PRO A 9 14.09 15.77 34.95
N ARG A 10 13.00 15.43 35.64
CA ARG A 10 12.38 14.12 35.50
C ARG A 10 12.06 13.86 34.04
N ALA A 11 12.51 12.71 33.50
CA ALA A 11 12.11 12.26 32.20
C ALA A 11 10.57 12.18 32.12
N PRO A 12 9.94 12.59 31.01
CA PRO A 12 8.48 12.60 30.88
C PRO A 12 7.95 11.17 31.07
N GLU A 13 6.96 11.01 31.93
CA GLU A 13 6.29 9.73 32.18
C GLU A 13 5.74 9.14 30.87
N PRO A 14 5.89 7.83 30.63
CA PRO A 14 5.37 7.19 29.43
C PRO A 14 3.84 7.36 29.38
N PRO A 15 3.26 7.66 28.21
CA PRO A 15 1.83 7.91 28.08
C PRO A 15 1.02 6.67 28.49
N SER A 16 -0.07 6.90 29.24
CA SER A 16 -0.94 5.81 29.70
C SER A 16 -1.46 4.98 28.53
N LYS A 17 -1.65 3.66 28.74
CA LYS A 17 -2.18 2.73 27.72
C LYS A 17 -3.47 3.23 27.07
N ALA A 18 -4.36 3.86 27.85
CA ALA A 18 -5.60 4.47 27.36
C ALA A 18 -5.33 5.64 26.39
N LYS A 19 -4.36 6.52 26.66
CA LYS A 19 -3.98 7.62 25.75
C LYS A 19 -3.41 7.10 24.44
N VAL A 20 -2.61 6.04 24.48
CA VAL A 20 -2.06 5.41 23.25
C VAL A 20 -3.18 4.79 22.43
N PHE A 21 -4.09 4.07 23.07
CA PHE A 21 -5.27 3.47 22.41
C PHE A 21 -6.16 4.55 21.77
N LEU A 22 -6.49 5.61 22.50
CA LEU A 22 -7.34 6.69 21.99
C LEU A 22 -6.70 7.41 20.79
N ARG A 23 -5.39 7.67 20.84
CA ARG A 23 -4.68 8.25 19.69
C ARG A 23 -4.74 7.36 18.45
N ARG A 24 -4.54 6.05 18.59
CA ARG A 24 -4.67 5.08 17.50
C ARG A 24 -6.08 5.06 16.93
N LEU A 25 -7.09 5.02 17.79
CA LEU A 25 -8.49 5.02 17.38
C LEU A 25 -8.86 6.28 16.59
N ILE A 26 -8.47 7.46 17.11
CA ILE A 26 -8.71 8.74 16.41
C ILE A 26 -8.01 8.77 15.05
N SER A 27 -6.72 8.41 14.99
CA SER A 27 -5.96 8.38 13.72
C SER A 27 -6.60 7.44 12.71
N THR A 28 -7.08 6.28 13.16
CA THR A 28 -7.76 5.29 12.29
C THR A 28 -9.10 5.82 11.79
N ILE A 29 -9.91 6.44 12.66
CA ILE A 29 -11.20 7.05 12.26
C ILE A 29 -10.97 8.16 11.25
N ILE A 30 -10.03 9.08 11.49
CA ILE A 30 -9.69 10.16 10.56
C ILE A 30 -9.28 9.60 9.21
N LEU A 31 -8.36 8.61 9.21
CA LEU A 31 -7.89 7.98 7.99
C LEU A 31 -9.04 7.39 7.17
N TRP A 32 -9.91 6.58 7.81
CA TRP A 32 -11.05 5.98 7.13
C TRP A 32 -12.07 7.01 6.64
N THR A 33 -12.33 8.07 7.42
CA THR A 33 -13.22 9.16 7.00
C THR A 33 -12.69 9.87 5.77
N VAL A 34 -11.39 10.14 5.71
CA VAL A 34 -10.75 10.76 4.54
C VAL A 34 -10.80 9.83 3.33
N VAL A 35 -10.47 8.55 3.49
CA VAL A 35 -10.49 7.56 2.38
C VAL A 35 -11.90 7.38 1.83
N ILE A 36 -12.90 7.14 2.69
CA ILE A 36 -14.29 6.95 2.26
C ILE A 36 -14.84 8.25 1.67
N GLY A 37 -14.56 9.40 2.28
CA GLY A 37 -14.96 10.69 1.75
C GLY A 37 -14.36 11.00 0.39
N ALA A 38 -13.10 10.65 0.17
CA ALA A 38 -12.43 10.77 -1.13
C ALA A 38 -13.06 9.85 -2.20
N LEU A 39 -13.34 8.59 -1.84
CA LEU A 39 -13.88 7.60 -2.79
C LEU A 39 -15.33 7.89 -3.21
N PHE A 40 -16.17 8.37 -2.29
CA PHE A 40 -17.60 8.51 -2.51
C PHE A 40 -18.07 9.98 -2.57
N SER A 41 -17.16 10.92 -2.76
CA SER A 41 -17.50 12.33 -2.99
C SER A 41 -18.33 12.48 -4.28
N LYS A 42 -19.48 13.17 -4.17
CA LYS A 42 -20.34 13.47 -5.34
C LYS A 42 -19.88 14.69 -6.14
N ILE A 43 -18.81 15.36 -5.72
CA ILE A 43 -18.29 16.54 -6.41
C ILE A 43 -17.40 16.06 -7.57
N PRO A 44 -17.76 16.38 -8.83
CA PRO A 44 -16.97 15.97 -10.00
C PRO A 44 -15.51 16.43 -9.87
N HIS A 45 -14.57 15.58 -10.26
CA HIS A 45 -13.12 15.81 -10.23
C HIS A 45 -12.49 16.01 -8.85
N LEU A 46 -13.24 16.40 -7.80
CA LEU A 46 -12.66 16.59 -6.46
C LEU A 46 -12.21 15.24 -5.88
N SER A 47 -13.04 14.21 -6.03
CA SER A 47 -12.70 12.83 -5.59
C SER A 47 -11.39 12.36 -6.21
N ASP A 48 -11.23 12.55 -7.52
CA ASP A 48 -10.05 12.10 -8.26
C ASP A 48 -8.79 12.87 -7.85
N ILE A 49 -8.92 14.20 -7.67
CA ILE A 49 -7.80 15.04 -7.23
C ILE A 49 -7.39 14.70 -5.80
N VAL A 50 -8.34 14.56 -4.88
CA VAL A 50 -8.04 14.18 -3.50
C VAL A 50 -7.41 12.79 -3.45
N PHE A 51 -7.92 11.86 -4.25
CA PHE A 51 -7.36 10.52 -4.35
C PHE A 51 -5.90 10.53 -4.83
N VAL A 52 -5.58 11.23 -5.93
CA VAL A 52 -4.19 11.27 -6.42
C VAL A 52 -3.26 11.99 -5.46
N VAL A 53 -3.73 13.05 -4.79
CA VAL A 53 -2.93 13.75 -3.77
C VAL A 53 -2.58 12.81 -2.62
N ILE A 54 -3.55 12.05 -2.12
CA ILE A 54 -3.32 11.03 -1.08
C ILE A 54 -2.32 9.98 -1.58
N MET A 55 -2.49 9.46 -2.80
CA MET A 55 -1.63 8.43 -3.36
C MET A 55 -0.19 8.92 -3.54
N VAL A 56 0.00 10.15 -4.04
CA VAL A 56 1.33 10.77 -4.17
C VAL A 56 1.96 10.99 -2.80
N PHE A 57 1.21 11.48 -1.82
CA PHE A 57 1.68 11.64 -0.45
C PHE A 57 2.16 10.32 0.17
N LEU A 58 1.35 9.25 0.05
CA LEU A 58 1.70 7.92 0.53
C LEU A 58 2.95 7.37 -0.17
N ALA A 59 3.03 7.53 -1.50
CA ALA A 59 4.16 7.07 -2.29
C ALA A 59 5.47 7.77 -1.91
N ILE A 60 5.45 9.11 -1.82
CA ILE A 60 6.64 9.90 -1.50
C ILE A 60 7.09 9.62 -0.06
N THR A 61 6.15 9.62 0.88
CA THR A 61 6.49 9.43 2.29
C THR A 61 6.97 7.99 2.56
N GLY A 62 6.29 6.99 2.02
CA GLY A 62 6.71 5.59 2.15
C GLY A 62 8.06 5.32 1.49
N LEU A 63 8.29 5.89 0.30
CA LEU A 63 9.59 5.78 -0.38
C LEU A 63 10.71 6.51 0.39
N TYR A 64 10.39 7.65 1.00
CA TYR A 64 11.32 8.35 1.86
C TYR A 64 11.73 7.49 3.06
N GLU A 65 10.76 6.87 3.75
CA GLU A 65 11.00 5.96 4.88
C GLU A 65 11.83 4.75 4.45
N PHE A 66 11.56 4.19 3.25
CA PHE A 66 12.35 3.10 2.69
C PHE A 66 13.82 3.51 2.51
N TYR A 67 14.09 4.68 1.92
CA TYR A 67 15.47 5.15 1.73
C TYR A 67 16.15 5.51 3.05
N GLU A 68 15.42 5.97 4.07
CA GLU A 68 15.96 6.15 5.42
C GLU A 68 16.39 4.82 6.06
N MET A 69 15.60 3.76 5.86
CA MET A 69 15.98 2.42 6.33
C MET A 69 17.21 1.89 5.57
N ALA A 70 17.27 2.08 4.26
CA ALA A 70 18.42 1.72 3.43
C ALA A 70 19.69 2.46 3.89
N ALA A 71 19.58 3.74 4.18
CA ALA A 71 20.72 4.55 4.65
C ALA A 71 21.27 4.08 6.00
N LYS A 72 20.43 3.52 6.89
CA LYS A 72 20.88 2.93 8.17
C LYS A 72 21.72 1.66 7.99
N ARG A 73 21.72 1.10 6.79
CA ARG A 73 22.56 -0.04 6.38
C ARG A 73 23.72 0.39 5.47
N ASP A 74 24.03 1.67 5.45
CA ASP A 74 25.05 2.23 4.58
C ASP A 74 24.81 1.94 3.09
N LEU A 75 23.54 1.63 2.72
CA LEU A 75 23.15 1.45 1.33
C LEU A 75 23.00 2.81 0.66
N VAL A 76 23.86 3.06 -0.32
CA VAL A 76 23.80 4.29 -1.10
C VAL A 76 22.58 4.28 -2.02
N CYS A 77 21.85 5.39 -2.09
CA CYS A 77 20.74 5.57 -3.03
C CYS A 77 20.70 7.00 -3.58
N PHE A 78 20.08 7.18 -4.73
CA PHE A 78 19.81 8.49 -5.33
C PHE A 78 18.45 9.00 -4.87
N ARG A 79 18.33 9.28 -3.56
CA ARG A 79 17.08 9.60 -2.88
C ARG A 79 16.20 10.60 -3.63
N ASN A 80 16.73 11.77 -4.00
CA ASN A 80 15.93 12.80 -4.69
C ASN A 80 15.43 12.34 -6.06
N TRP A 81 16.24 11.56 -6.78
CA TRP A 81 15.83 10.97 -8.06
C TRP A 81 14.73 9.94 -7.86
N GLY A 82 14.87 9.09 -6.85
CA GLY A 82 13.83 8.11 -6.50
C GLY A 82 12.50 8.77 -6.12
N LEU A 83 12.54 9.79 -5.24
CA LEU A 83 11.34 10.54 -4.84
C LEU A 83 10.67 11.24 -6.02
N LEU A 84 11.45 11.92 -6.87
CA LEU A 84 10.93 12.55 -8.08
C LEU A 84 10.34 11.51 -9.04
N GLY A 85 11.05 10.40 -9.27
CA GLY A 85 10.57 9.29 -10.09
C GLY A 85 9.27 8.68 -9.56
N GLY A 86 9.18 8.47 -8.25
CA GLY A 86 7.96 7.98 -7.61
C GLY A 86 6.76 8.92 -7.79
N ALA A 87 6.96 10.22 -7.59
CA ALA A 87 5.93 11.23 -7.83
C ALA A 87 5.47 11.27 -9.30
N LEU A 88 6.43 11.27 -10.24
CA LEU A 88 6.14 11.28 -11.67
C LEU A 88 5.41 10.01 -12.13
N LEU A 89 5.79 8.85 -11.60
CA LEU A 89 5.10 7.59 -11.87
C LEU A 89 3.64 7.66 -11.42
N MET A 90 3.39 8.10 -10.18
CA MET A 90 2.04 8.19 -9.62
C MET A 90 1.14 9.16 -10.38
N VAL A 91 1.64 10.38 -10.63
CA VAL A 91 0.90 11.41 -11.37
C VAL A 91 0.71 10.99 -12.84
N GLY A 92 1.75 10.49 -13.50
CA GLY A 92 1.69 10.07 -14.90
C GLY A 92 0.69 8.92 -15.10
N THR A 93 0.65 7.93 -14.20
CA THR A 93 -0.36 6.87 -14.25
C THR A 93 -1.77 7.43 -14.07
N PHE A 94 -1.98 8.32 -13.11
CA PHE A 94 -3.27 8.98 -12.91
C PHE A 94 -3.74 9.72 -14.17
N LEU A 95 -2.88 10.51 -14.79
CA LEU A 95 -3.20 11.26 -16.01
C LEU A 95 -3.54 10.33 -17.20
N ASN A 96 -2.88 9.17 -17.28
CA ASN A 96 -3.22 8.15 -18.29
C ASN A 96 -4.53 7.43 -17.97
N LEU A 97 -4.80 7.10 -16.70
CA LEU A 97 -6.04 6.45 -16.29
C LEU A 97 -7.26 7.33 -16.54
N THR A 98 -7.16 8.62 -16.21
CA THR A 98 -8.25 9.59 -16.38
C THR A 98 -8.37 10.12 -17.81
N GLY A 99 -7.41 9.83 -18.70
CA GLY A 99 -7.42 10.30 -20.10
C GLY A 99 -7.05 11.76 -20.30
N GLN A 100 -6.48 12.40 -19.30
CA GLN A 100 -5.95 13.77 -19.46
C GLN A 100 -4.70 13.78 -20.36
N ILE A 101 -3.97 12.66 -20.42
CA ILE A 101 -2.92 12.44 -21.41
C ILE A 101 -3.33 11.25 -22.29
N GLY A 102 -3.82 11.58 -23.50
CA GLY A 102 -4.24 10.61 -24.50
C GLY A 102 -5.68 10.13 -24.33
N THR A 103 -6.01 8.94 -24.87
CA THR A 103 -7.35 8.33 -24.70
C THR A 103 -7.47 7.69 -23.32
N PRO A 104 -8.61 7.88 -22.62
CA PRO A 104 -8.82 7.27 -21.30
C PRO A 104 -8.65 5.74 -21.34
N ALA A 105 -8.20 5.16 -20.24
CA ALA A 105 -8.07 3.70 -20.09
C ALA A 105 -9.40 2.96 -20.31
N SER A 106 -10.52 3.62 -20.04
CA SER A 106 -11.88 3.15 -20.34
C SER A 106 -12.13 2.85 -21.82
N VAL A 107 -11.43 3.55 -22.73
CA VAL A 107 -11.57 3.41 -24.20
C VAL A 107 -10.40 2.62 -24.78
N ALA A 108 -9.16 2.91 -24.35
CA ALA A 108 -7.95 2.31 -24.90
C ALA A 108 -7.60 0.94 -24.28
N GLY A 109 -8.31 0.57 -23.21
CA GLY A 109 -8.01 -0.64 -22.45
C GLY A 109 -6.78 -0.52 -21.53
N PRO A 110 -6.56 -1.50 -20.64
CA PRO A 110 -5.51 -1.46 -19.64
C PRO A 110 -4.08 -1.62 -20.20
N SER A 111 -3.92 -2.05 -21.45
CA SER A 111 -2.61 -2.19 -22.12
C SER A 111 -1.82 -0.88 -22.14
N ARG A 112 -2.48 0.22 -22.46
CA ARG A 112 -1.85 1.53 -22.59
C ARG A 112 -1.22 2.05 -21.28
N VAL A 113 -1.87 1.82 -20.16
CA VAL A 113 -1.31 2.21 -18.85
C VAL A 113 -0.06 1.38 -18.53
N ASN A 114 -0.08 0.09 -18.89
CA ASN A 114 1.08 -0.76 -18.72
C ASN A 114 2.23 -0.34 -19.65
N ASP A 115 1.93 0.10 -20.88
CA ASP A 115 2.93 0.62 -21.82
C ASP A 115 3.57 1.91 -21.29
N PHE A 116 2.77 2.80 -20.70
CA PHE A 116 3.29 4.00 -20.01
C PHE A 116 4.23 3.62 -18.87
N GLU A 117 3.83 2.73 -17.96
CA GLU A 117 4.66 2.31 -16.83
C GLU A 117 5.95 1.64 -17.28
N THR A 118 5.88 0.76 -18.28
CA THR A 118 7.06 0.11 -18.85
C THR A 118 8.02 1.13 -19.47
N SER A 119 7.51 2.07 -20.27
CA SER A 119 8.29 3.13 -20.86
C SER A 119 8.92 4.03 -19.80
N PHE A 120 8.14 4.38 -18.76
CA PHE A 120 8.65 5.17 -17.65
C PHE A 120 9.78 4.44 -16.90
N LEU A 121 9.65 3.16 -16.60
CA LEU A 121 10.69 2.38 -15.91
C LEU A 121 11.97 2.28 -16.75
N ILE A 122 11.83 2.07 -18.06
CA ILE A 122 12.99 2.06 -18.99
C ILE A 122 13.72 3.40 -18.93
N LEU A 123 13.00 4.51 -19.11
CA LEU A 123 13.58 5.85 -19.07
C LEU A 123 14.19 6.19 -17.71
N PHE A 124 13.54 5.75 -16.62
CA PHE A 124 14.05 5.96 -15.27
C PHE A 124 15.37 5.21 -15.04
N VAL A 125 15.48 3.94 -15.47
CA VAL A 125 16.72 3.17 -15.39
C VAL A 125 17.84 3.82 -16.22
N LEU A 126 17.54 4.22 -17.47
CA LEU A 126 18.50 4.93 -18.31
C LEU A 126 18.94 6.27 -17.69
N GLY A 127 18.01 6.99 -17.07
CA GLY A 127 18.29 8.21 -16.32
C GLY A 127 19.21 7.98 -15.12
N LEU A 128 19.00 6.92 -14.35
CA LEU A 128 19.88 6.54 -13.23
C LEU A 128 21.29 6.19 -13.72
N CYS A 129 21.41 5.41 -14.79
CA CYS A 129 22.70 5.06 -15.40
C CYS A 129 23.43 6.32 -15.91
N THR A 130 22.72 7.19 -16.62
CA THR A 130 23.27 8.46 -17.12
C THR A 130 23.72 9.36 -15.97
N ARG A 131 22.92 9.49 -14.93
CA ARG A 131 23.29 10.23 -13.71
C ARG A 131 24.56 9.68 -13.08
N GLN A 132 24.71 8.37 -12.97
CA GLN A 132 25.90 7.74 -12.42
C GLN A 132 27.12 7.97 -13.31
N PHE A 133 26.93 7.93 -14.63
CA PHE A 133 28.01 8.19 -15.59
C PHE A 133 28.60 9.61 -15.42
N PHE A 134 27.77 10.62 -15.18
CA PHE A 134 28.22 12.00 -14.93
C PHE A 134 28.63 12.27 -13.47
N SER A 135 28.49 11.30 -12.59
CA SER A 135 28.92 11.47 -11.19
C SER A 135 30.43 11.43 -11.09
N LYS A 136 31.00 12.39 -10.37
CA LYS A 136 32.45 12.44 -10.12
C LYS A 136 32.91 11.39 -9.09
N SER A 137 32.00 10.77 -8.34
CA SER A 137 32.29 9.72 -7.37
C SER A 137 31.90 8.37 -7.95
N ASN A 138 32.87 7.49 -8.18
CA ASN A 138 32.66 6.15 -8.75
C ASN A 138 32.37 5.07 -7.68
N THR A 139 32.12 5.46 -6.45
CA THR A 139 31.89 4.52 -5.36
C THR A 139 30.44 4.05 -5.35
N ALA A 140 30.23 2.73 -5.32
CA ALA A 140 28.93 2.06 -5.14
C ALA A 140 27.82 2.41 -6.16
N GLY A 141 28.17 2.70 -7.42
CA GLY A 141 27.20 3.10 -8.45
C GLY A 141 26.12 2.05 -8.72
N ILE A 142 26.52 0.77 -8.84
CA ILE A 142 25.57 -0.33 -9.04
C ILE A 142 24.62 -0.45 -7.83
N LEU A 143 25.17 -0.34 -6.62
CA LEU A 143 24.37 -0.40 -5.40
C LEU A 143 23.39 0.76 -5.31
N ALA A 144 23.84 1.98 -5.64
CA ALA A 144 23.00 3.17 -5.64
C ALA A 144 21.84 3.06 -6.66
N ILE A 145 22.12 2.58 -7.87
CA ILE A 145 21.09 2.33 -8.89
C ILE A 145 20.12 1.27 -8.42
N SER A 146 20.61 0.12 -7.93
CA SER A 146 19.78 -1.01 -7.49
C SER A 146 18.88 -0.62 -6.31
N THR A 147 19.44 0.05 -5.28
CA THR A 147 18.67 0.50 -4.11
C THR A 147 17.60 1.53 -4.51
N THR A 148 17.95 2.47 -5.40
CA THR A 148 17.01 3.49 -5.87
C THR A 148 15.87 2.86 -6.67
N LEU A 149 16.21 1.98 -7.61
CA LEU A 149 15.23 1.28 -8.44
C LEU A 149 14.35 0.35 -7.61
N PHE A 150 14.93 -0.43 -6.69
CA PHE A 150 14.17 -1.31 -5.83
C PHE A 150 13.17 -0.53 -4.96
N GLY A 151 13.58 0.58 -4.36
CA GLY A 151 12.67 1.43 -3.59
C GLY A 151 11.52 1.96 -4.44
N LEU A 152 11.78 2.44 -5.66
CA LEU A 152 10.75 2.90 -6.59
C LEU A 152 9.80 1.76 -7.00
N MET A 153 10.31 0.55 -7.22
CA MET A 153 9.47 -0.60 -7.57
C MET A 153 8.68 -1.11 -6.37
N TYR A 154 9.29 -1.17 -5.18
CA TYR A 154 8.66 -1.70 -3.98
C TYR A 154 7.56 -0.79 -3.44
N VAL A 155 7.73 0.52 -3.44
CA VAL A 155 6.74 1.44 -2.86
C VAL A 155 5.86 2.08 -3.94
N PRO A 156 6.30 3.04 -4.77
CA PRO A 156 5.40 3.71 -5.71
C PRO A 156 4.79 2.79 -6.76
N TRP A 157 5.58 1.86 -7.32
CA TRP A 157 5.07 1.00 -8.39
C TRP A 157 4.05 -0.03 -7.89
N LEU A 158 4.27 -0.66 -6.72
CA LEU A 158 3.26 -1.54 -6.12
C LEU A 158 2.03 -0.76 -5.67
N LEU A 159 2.22 0.43 -5.06
CA LEU A 159 1.13 1.30 -4.66
C LEU A 159 0.29 1.76 -5.86
N ASN A 160 0.89 1.89 -7.04
CA ASN A 160 0.24 2.30 -8.26
C ASN A 160 -0.89 1.35 -8.70
N PHE A 161 -0.83 0.07 -8.31
CA PHE A 161 -1.92 -0.87 -8.55
C PHE A 161 -3.22 -0.49 -7.81
N ILE A 162 -3.13 0.25 -6.71
CA ILE A 162 -4.32 0.81 -6.03
C ILE A 162 -5.05 1.80 -6.95
N GLN A 163 -4.32 2.65 -7.69
CA GLN A 163 -4.92 3.53 -8.69
C GLN A 163 -5.59 2.71 -9.81
N LYS A 164 -4.91 1.66 -10.30
CA LYS A 164 -5.47 0.79 -11.35
C LYS A 164 -6.73 0.05 -10.88
N ILE A 165 -6.83 -0.31 -9.60
CA ILE A 165 -8.06 -0.89 -9.02
C ILE A 165 -9.15 0.18 -8.95
N ASN A 166 -8.84 1.40 -8.47
CA ASN A 166 -9.79 2.48 -8.32
C ASN A 166 -10.40 2.92 -9.66
N PHE A 167 -9.57 2.98 -10.71
CA PHE A 167 -10.00 3.33 -12.07
C PHE A 167 -10.23 2.09 -12.95
N PHE A 168 -10.56 0.94 -12.33
CA PHE A 168 -10.87 -0.27 -13.05
C PHE A 168 -12.24 -0.16 -13.70
N TYR A 169 -12.29 -0.31 -15.03
CA TYR A 169 -13.52 -0.20 -15.82
C TYR A 169 -13.99 -1.58 -16.24
N SER A 170 -15.23 -1.90 -15.89
CA SER A 170 -15.95 -3.08 -16.37
C SER A 170 -16.89 -2.65 -17.50
N PRO A 171 -16.78 -3.21 -18.72
CA PRO A 171 -17.70 -2.87 -19.80
C PRO A 171 -19.09 -3.39 -19.46
N LYS A 172 -20.08 -2.49 -19.45
CA LYS A 172 -21.50 -2.82 -19.31
C LYS A 172 -22.22 -2.64 -20.65
N LEU A 173 -22.99 -3.61 -21.06
CA LEU A 173 -23.86 -3.50 -22.24
C LEU A 173 -25.17 -2.84 -21.80
N VAL A 174 -25.38 -1.59 -22.20
CA VAL A 174 -26.64 -0.85 -21.98
C VAL A 174 -27.24 -0.53 -23.34
N ASN A 175 -28.43 -1.07 -23.63
CA ASN A 175 -29.14 -0.87 -24.90
C ASN A 175 -28.30 -1.16 -26.17
N GLY A 176 -27.46 -2.21 -26.12
CA GLY A 176 -26.62 -2.59 -27.26
C GLY A 176 -25.34 -1.77 -27.44
N THR A 177 -25.12 -0.77 -26.61
CA THR A 177 -23.88 0.02 -26.56
C THR A 177 -23.05 -0.38 -25.34
N VAL A 178 -21.76 -0.58 -25.54
CA VAL A 178 -20.83 -0.84 -24.44
C VAL A 178 -20.61 0.48 -23.68
N VAL A 179 -21.19 0.57 -22.48
CA VAL A 179 -20.98 1.68 -21.57
C VAL A 179 -20.02 1.24 -20.48
N ASN A 180 -18.93 1.97 -20.32
CA ASN A 180 -17.96 1.69 -19.28
C ASN A 180 -18.48 2.19 -17.93
N GLY A 181 -18.92 1.27 -17.08
CA GLY A 181 -19.26 1.58 -15.70
C GLY A 181 -18.02 1.64 -14.83
N VAL A 182 -17.86 2.67 -14.01
CA VAL A 182 -16.77 2.76 -13.04
C VAL A 182 -17.19 2.01 -11.77
N ASP A 183 -16.80 0.75 -11.66
CA ASP A 183 -17.07 -0.07 -10.47
C ASP A 183 -15.84 -0.17 -9.54
N GLY A 184 -14.72 0.48 -9.93
CA GLY A 184 -13.43 0.38 -9.26
C GLY A 184 -13.44 0.79 -7.79
N HIS A 185 -14.25 1.79 -7.40
CA HIS A 185 -14.34 2.24 -6.01
C HIS A 185 -14.80 1.14 -5.05
N TYR A 186 -15.76 0.28 -5.47
CA TYR A 186 -16.22 -0.84 -4.65
C TYR A 186 -15.17 -1.94 -4.57
N PHE A 187 -14.46 -2.21 -5.66
CA PHE A 187 -13.33 -3.15 -5.65
C PHE A 187 -12.17 -2.63 -4.80
N LEU A 188 -11.90 -1.33 -4.82
CA LEU A 188 -10.90 -0.72 -3.95
C LEU A 188 -11.31 -0.80 -2.48
N LEU A 189 -12.56 -0.46 -2.15
CA LEU A 189 -13.06 -0.57 -0.79
C LEU A 189 -13.01 -2.03 -0.30
N TYR A 190 -13.47 -2.98 -1.13
CA TYR A 190 -13.36 -4.41 -0.87
C TYR A 190 -11.91 -4.80 -0.56
N PHE A 191 -10.99 -4.48 -1.45
CA PHE A 191 -9.57 -4.81 -1.32
C PHE A 191 -8.96 -4.30 -0.01
N VAL A 192 -9.19 -3.02 0.33
CA VAL A 192 -8.64 -2.42 1.56
C VAL A 192 -9.27 -3.05 2.80
N LEU A 193 -10.59 -3.25 2.79
CA LEU A 193 -11.29 -3.88 3.92
C LEU A 193 -10.82 -5.31 4.16
N ILE A 194 -10.79 -6.15 3.12
CA ILE A 194 -10.40 -7.56 3.27
C ILE A 194 -8.97 -7.69 3.76
N THR A 195 -8.04 -6.85 3.25
CA THR A 195 -6.66 -6.81 3.73
C THR A 195 -6.61 -6.42 5.22
N LYS A 196 -7.35 -5.40 5.66
CA LYS A 196 -7.35 -4.97 7.07
C LYS A 196 -8.12 -5.92 8.00
N PHE A 197 -9.12 -6.65 7.50
CA PHE A 197 -9.74 -7.74 8.25
C PHE A 197 -8.79 -8.93 8.44
N SER A 198 -7.93 -9.22 7.48
CA SER A 198 -6.85 -10.21 7.63
C SER A 198 -5.93 -9.84 8.80
N ASP A 199 -5.42 -8.60 8.84
CA ASP A 199 -4.55 -8.12 9.93
C ASP A 199 -5.26 -8.20 11.29
N SER A 200 -6.53 -7.79 11.34
CA SER A 200 -7.35 -7.82 12.55
C SER A 200 -7.63 -9.26 13.03
N GLY A 201 -7.93 -10.17 12.10
CA GLY A 201 -8.15 -11.58 12.37
C GLY A 201 -6.89 -12.28 12.89
N ALA A 202 -5.73 -11.99 12.25
CA ALA A 202 -4.44 -12.48 12.71
C ALA A 202 -4.14 -12.05 14.16
N TYR A 203 -4.38 -10.77 14.46
CA TYR A 203 -4.16 -10.23 15.79
C TYR A 203 -5.14 -10.81 16.83
N ALA A 204 -6.43 -10.86 16.51
CA ALA A 204 -7.45 -11.35 17.44
C ALA A 204 -7.21 -12.82 17.81
N VAL A 205 -7.10 -13.70 16.81
CA VAL A 205 -6.90 -15.14 17.05
C VAL A 205 -5.52 -15.41 17.62
N GLY A 206 -4.47 -14.77 17.10
CA GLY A 206 -3.09 -14.94 17.57
C GLY A 206 -2.89 -14.49 19.02
N SER A 207 -3.62 -13.44 19.48
CA SER A 207 -3.54 -12.98 20.86
C SER A 207 -4.32 -13.87 21.84
N LEU A 208 -5.41 -14.51 21.38
CA LEU A 208 -6.26 -15.36 22.23
C LEU A 208 -5.73 -16.79 22.38
N ILE A 209 -5.31 -17.40 21.27
CA ILE A 209 -4.95 -18.84 21.26
C ILE A 209 -3.57 -19.13 20.63
N GLY A 210 -2.82 -18.09 20.21
CA GLY A 210 -1.54 -18.26 19.54
C GLY A 210 -0.45 -18.88 20.42
N LYS A 211 0.00 -20.07 20.07
CA LYS A 211 1.05 -20.84 20.77
C LYS A 211 2.27 -21.03 19.89
N HIS A 212 2.08 -21.36 18.62
CA HIS A 212 3.15 -21.72 17.70
C HIS A 212 3.62 -20.50 16.89
N LYS A 213 4.85 -20.06 17.16
CA LYS A 213 5.45 -18.90 16.46
C LYS A 213 5.77 -19.24 15.01
N MET A 214 5.45 -18.33 14.06
CA MET A 214 5.75 -18.53 12.63
C MET A 214 7.23 -18.29 12.34
N ILE A 215 7.72 -17.06 12.53
CA ILE A 215 9.09 -16.64 12.23
C ILE A 215 9.60 -15.75 13.36
N PRO A 216 10.03 -16.34 14.51
CA PRO A 216 10.43 -15.57 15.70
C PRO A 216 11.53 -14.55 15.45
N ARG A 217 12.46 -14.86 14.52
CA ARG A 217 13.58 -13.99 14.16
C ARG A 217 13.14 -12.65 13.54
N ILE A 218 12.06 -12.66 12.77
CA ILE A 218 11.58 -11.48 12.02
C ILE A 218 10.47 -10.80 12.82
N SER A 219 9.44 -11.55 13.18
CA SER A 219 8.26 -11.08 13.89
C SER A 219 7.87 -12.02 15.02
N PRO A 220 8.34 -11.78 16.27
CA PRO A 220 8.08 -12.67 17.40
C PRO A 220 6.60 -12.70 17.84
N GLY A 221 5.79 -11.74 17.38
CA GLY A 221 4.35 -11.66 17.67
C GLY A 221 3.50 -12.61 16.83
N LYS A 222 3.94 -12.94 15.60
CA LYS A 222 3.13 -13.74 14.66
C LYS A 222 3.10 -15.21 14.99
N THR A 223 1.91 -15.82 14.90
CA THR A 223 1.65 -17.23 15.21
C THR A 223 0.90 -17.92 14.07
N TRP A 224 1.04 -19.23 13.95
CA TRP A 224 0.33 -20.04 12.96
C TRP A 224 -1.18 -20.04 13.18
N GLU A 225 -1.62 -20.00 14.44
CA GLU A 225 -3.04 -19.88 14.79
C GLU A 225 -3.59 -18.52 14.35
N GLY A 226 -2.80 -17.45 14.53
CA GLY A 226 -3.14 -16.13 14.02
C GLY A 226 -3.25 -16.11 12.50
N PHE A 227 -2.37 -16.80 11.80
CA PHE A 227 -2.45 -16.95 10.34
C PHE A 227 -3.75 -17.66 9.90
N GLY A 228 -4.13 -18.75 10.58
CA GLY A 228 -5.43 -19.39 10.37
C GLY A 228 -6.60 -18.43 10.61
N GLY A 229 -6.51 -17.61 11.68
CA GLY A 229 -7.48 -16.56 11.99
C GLY A 229 -7.58 -15.48 10.91
N ALA A 230 -6.45 -15.07 10.33
CA ALA A 230 -6.42 -14.14 9.19
C ALA A 230 -7.25 -14.68 8.02
N ILE A 231 -7.01 -15.94 7.63
CA ILE A 231 -7.71 -16.58 6.51
C ILE A 231 -9.22 -16.65 6.77
N VAL A 232 -9.63 -17.14 7.94
CA VAL A 232 -11.04 -17.32 8.26
C VAL A 232 -11.76 -15.98 8.30
N VAL A 233 -11.23 -14.99 9.05
CA VAL A 233 -11.87 -13.69 9.22
C VAL A 233 -11.97 -12.93 7.90
N SER A 234 -10.90 -12.93 7.10
CA SER A 234 -10.89 -12.24 5.82
C SER A 234 -11.83 -12.92 4.80
N THR A 235 -11.91 -14.25 4.78
CA THR A 235 -12.83 -14.98 3.89
C THR A 235 -14.29 -14.74 4.27
N VAL A 236 -14.62 -14.75 5.56
CA VAL A 236 -15.97 -14.43 6.02
C VAL A 236 -16.33 -12.97 5.70
N ALA A 237 -15.42 -12.03 5.95
CA ALA A 237 -15.63 -10.63 5.58
C ALA A 237 -15.81 -10.44 4.06
N SER A 238 -15.06 -11.18 3.24
CA SER A 238 -15.16 -11.19 1.80
C SER A 238 -16.54 -11.63 1.31
N LEU A 239 -17.06 -12.74 1.85
CA LEU A 239 -18.40 -13.24 1.54
C LEU A 239 -19.49 -12.26 1.97
N ILE A 240 -19.36 -11.67 3.16
CA ILE A 240 -20.32 -10.67 3.63
C ILE A 240 -20.33 -9.44 2.72
N PHE A 241 -19.15 -8.94 2.34
CA PHE A 241 -19.02 -7.77 1.48
C PHE A 241 -19.58 -8.05 0.07
N GLU A 242 -19.28 -9.21 -0.50
CA GLU A 242 -19.83 -9.61 -1.80
C GLU A 242 -21.36 -9.61 -1.77
N ARG A 243 -21.98 -10.22 -0.76
CA ARG A 243 -23.44 -10.28 -0.64
C ARG A 243 -24.11 -8.92 -0.48
N ILE A 244 -23.47 -8.00 0.24
CA ILE A 244 -23.99 -6.64 0.45
C ILE A 244 -23.87 -5.80 -0.83
N PHE A 245 -22.76 -5.93 -1.57
CA PHE A 245 -22.43 -5.09 -2.71
C PHE A 245 -22.42 -5.82 -4.05
N LYS A 246 -23.11 -6.96 -4.15
CA LYS A 246 -23.15 -7.82 -5.33
C LYS A 246 -23.45 -7.08 -6.63
N ASP A 247 -24.45 -6.18 -6.60
CA ASP A 247 -24.86 -5.39 -7.76
C ASP A 247 -23.82 -4.34 -8.20
N LYS A 248 -22.84 -4.04 -7.34
CA LYS A 248 -21.78 -3.05 -7.57
C LYS A 248 -20.45 -3.67 -8.01
N MET A 249 -20.33 -5.00 -7.89
CA MET A 249 -19.11 -5.74 -8.23
C MET A 249 -19.41 -6.81 -9.31
N PRO A 250 -19.55 -6.39 -10.58
CA PRO A 250 -19.88 -7.31 -11.66
C PRO A 250 -18.81 -8.41 -11.82
N GLY A 251 -19.25 -9.64 -12.08
CA GLY A 251 -18.39 -10.81 -12.18
C GLY A 251 -18.01 -11.46 -10.84
N MET A 252 -18.25 -10.77 -9.72
CA MET A 252 -18.00 -11.32 -8.39
C MET A 252 -19.10 -12.32 -8.00
N ASN A 253 -18.72 -13.40 -7.35
CA ASN A 253 -19.62 -14.41 -6.77
C ASN A 253 -18.99 -15.04 -5.53
N ASP A 254 -19.74 -15.89 -4.81
CA ASP A 254 -19.28 -16.56 -3.59
C ASP A 254 -17.93 -17.27 -3.77
N LEU A 255 -17.70 -17.95 -4.91
CA LEU A 255 -16.45 -18.64 -5.18
C LEU A 255 -15.28 -17.67 -5.31
N HIS A 256 -15.46 -16.58 -6.05
CA HIS A 256 -14.43 -15.53 -6.17
C HIS A 256 -14.17 -14.83 -4.84
N ALA A 257 -15.22 -14.63 -4.02
CA ALA A 257 -15.08 -14.06 -2.68
C ALA A 257 -14.25 -14.98 -1.76
N ILE A 258 -14.46 -16.29 -1.79
CA ILE A 258 -13.65 -17.24 -1.03
C ILE A 258 -12.20 -17.22 -1.51
N ILE A 259 -11.98 -17.34 -2.82
CA ILE A 259 -10.63 -17.37 -3.41
C ILE A 259 -9.86 -16.09 -3.05
N LEU A 260 -10.46 -14.91 -3.24
CA LEU A 260 -9.83 -13.64 -2.92
C LEU A 260 -9.63 -13.46 -1.41
N GLY A 261 -10.58 -13.86 -0.57
CA GLY A 261 -10.44 -13.84 0.89
C GLY A 261 -9.21 -14.63 1.36
N VAL A 262 -8.99 -15.82 0.79
CA VAL A 262 -7.82 -16.66 1.10
C VAL A 262 -6.55 -16.05 0.52
N ILE A 263 -6.52 -15.71 -0.76
CA ILE A 263 -5.29 -15.22 -1.43
C ILE A 263 -4.82 -13.90 -0.79
N LEU A 264 -5.73 -12.93 -0.62
CA LEU A 264 -5.38 -11.63 -0.04
C LEU A 264 -4.91 -11.77 1.42
N SER A 265 -5.48 -12.71 2.20
CA SER A 265 -5.02 -12.93 3.58
C SER A 265 -3.61 -13.52 3.64
N VAL A 266 -3.30 -14.49 2.78
CA VAL A 266 -1.96 -15.07 2.69
C VAL A 266 -0.95 -14.01 2.26
N CYS A 267 -1.27 -13.24 1.20
CA CYS A 267 -0.39 -12.20 0.69
C CYS A 267 -0.20 -11.04 1.68
N ALA A 268 -1.24 -10.67 2.46
CA ALA A 268 -1.13 -9.67 3.51
C ALA A 268 -0.12 -10.08 4.60
N VAL A 269 -0.21 -11.31 5.07
CA VAL A 269 0.74 -11.84 6.09
C VAL A 269 2.16 -11.89 5.54
N VAL A 270 2.35 -12.26 4.27
CA VAL A 270 3.67 -12.27 3.62
C VAL A 270 4.21 -10.84 3.48
N GLY A 271 3.39 -9.88 3.06
CA GLY A 271 3.79 -8.48 2.92
C GLY A 271 4.28 -7.86 4.22
N ASP A 272 3.52 -8.03 5.32
CA ASP A 272 3.93 -7.58 6.65
C ASP A 272 5.22 -8.29 7.14
N LEU A 273 5.42 -9.59 6.82
CA LEU A 273 6.66 -10.28 7.17
C LEU A 273 7.87 -9.73 6.39
N ILE A 274 7.70 -9.39 5.12
CA ILE A 274 8.77 -8.81 4.29
C ILE A 274 9.14 -7.41 4.79
N GLU A 275 8.14 -6.57 5.08
CA GLU A 275 8.38 -5.25 5.66
C GLU A 275 9.06 -5.37 7.03
N SER A 276 8.60 -6.31 7.88
CA SER A 276 9.23 -6.63 9.14
C SER A 276 10.69 -7.08 8.97
N LEU A 277 11.01 -7.86 7.93
CA LEU A 277 12.38 -8.26 7.60
C LEU A 277 13.25 -7.03 7.31
N PHE A 278 12.80 -6.12 6.44
CA PHE A 278 13.55 -4.89 6.13
C PHE A 278 13.78 -4.02 7.37
N LYS A 279 12.80 -3.91 8.26
CA LYS A 279 12.97 -3.22 9.55
C LYS A 279 14.04 -3.87 10.43
N ARG A 280 14.05 -5.20 10.54
CA ARG A 280 15.07 -5.92 11.32
C ARG A 280 16.46 -5.77 10.71
N GLU A 281 16.55 -5.85 9.38
CA GLU A 281 17.82 -5.59 8.70
C GLU A 281 18.29 -4.15 8.94
N ALA A 282 17.41 -3.16 8.87
CA ALA A 282 17.75 -1.77 9.18
C ALA A 282 18.01 -1.48 10.68
N GLY A 283 17.86 -2.47 11.56
CA GLY A 283 18.04 -2.31 13.00
C GLY A 283 16.97 -1.44 13.67
N VAL A 284 15.79 -1.32 13.02
CA VAL A 284 14.67 -0.51 13.52
C VAL A 284 13.45 -1.37 13.82
N LYS A 285 12.50 -0.82 14.58
CA LYS A 285 11.22 -1.46 14.87
C LYS A 285 10.10 -0.90 13.99
N ASP A 286 10.07 0.40 13.81
CA ASP A 286 9.08 1.14 13.03
C ASP A 286 9.78 1.80 11.84
N SER A 287 9.12 1.86 10.68
CA SER A 287 9.70 2.45 9.46
C SER A 287 9.87 3.97 9.56
N GLY A 288 8.97 4.64 10.30
CA GLY A 288 8.94 6.07 10.49
C GLY A 288 8.13 6.49 11.72
N LYS A 289 7.84 7.80 11.81
CA LYS A 289 7.08 8.42 12.93
C LYS A 289 6.00 9.38 12.43
N VAL A 290 5.51 9.20 11.21
CA VAL A 290 4.55 10.12 10.59
C VAL A 290 3.21 10.10 11.31
N PHE A 291 2.72 8.94 11.70
CA PHE A 291 1.49 8.82 12.46
C PHE A 291 1.75 8.50 13.93
N PRO A 292 1.34 9.40 14.86
CA PRO A 292 1.50 9.16 16.29
C PRO A 292 0.75 7.88 16.72
N GLY A 293 1.51 6.87 17.16
CA GLY A 293 0.96 5.62 17.69
C GLY A 293 0.70 4.52 16.65
N ILE A 294 0.79 4.80 15.36
CA ILE A 294 0.68 3.79 14.27
C ILE A 294 2.08 3.45 13.76
N GLY A 295 2.97 4.44 13.63
CA GLY A 295 4.32 4.24 13.08
C GLY A 295 4.53 5.06 11.82
N GLY A 296 5.27 4.50 10.86
CA GLY A 296 5.49 5.08 9.55
C GLY A 296 4.33 4.83 8.56
N ILE A 297 4.43 5.48 7.43
CA ILE A 297 3.55 5.23 6.28
C ILE A 297 3.78 3.81 5.74
N LEU A 298 5.02 3.36 5.70
CA LEU A 298 5.35 2.04 5.19
C LEU A 298 4.77 0.93 6.08
N ASP A 299 4.76 1.13 7.43
CA ASP A 299 4.09 0.24 8.38
C ASP A 299 2.55 0.15 8.14
N LEU A 300 1.94 1.19 7.57
CA LEU A 300 0.52 1.19 7.21
C LEU A 300 0.24 0.48 5.89
N LEU A 301 1.21 0.55 4.96
CA LEU A 301 1.09 0.07 3.59
C LEU A 301 1.60 -1.36 3.39
N ASP A 302 2.30 -1.96 4.34
CA ASP A 302 2.99 -3.24 4.25
C ASP A 302 2.17 -4.37 3.58
N SER A 303 1.00 -4.64 4.12
CA SER A 303 0.05 -5.63 3.59
C SER A 303 -0.62 -5.17 2.29
N LEU A 304 -0.88 -3.85 2.15
CA LEU A 304 -1.53 -3.30 0.97
C LEU A 304 -0.63 -3.33 -0.27
N LEU A 305 0.67 -3.05 -0.13
CA LEU A 305 1.62 -3.08 -1.25
C LEU A 305 1.71 -4.46 -1.90
N PHE A 306 1.69 -5.52 -1.10
CA PHE A 306 1.70 -6.89 -1.60
C PHE A 306 0.37 -7.30 -2.25
N ASN A 307 -0.73 -6.90 -1.63
CA ASN A 307 -2.06 -7.29 -2.06
C ASN A 307 -2.54 -6.55 -3.31
N ALA A 308 -2.15 -5.29 -3.52
CA ALA A 308 -2.64 -4.46 -4.62
C ALA A 308 -2.38 -5.08 -6.02
N PRO A 309 -1.16 -5.52 -6.37
CA PRO A 309 -0.93 -6.16 -7.66
C PRO A 309 -1.72 -7.47 -7.82
N ILE A 310 -1.85 -8.27 -6.77
CA ILE A 310 -2.58 -9.54 -6.80
C ILE A 310 -4.07 -9.29 -7.06
N MET A 311 -4.67 -8.34 -6.35
CA MET A 311 -6.06 -7.94 -6.57
C MET A 311 -6.27 -7.43 -7.99
N TYR A 312 -5.42 -6.55 -8.50
CA TYR A 312 -5.53 -6.03 -9.87
C TYR A 312 -5.40 -7.13 -10.93
N LEU A 313 -4.43 -8.03 -10.77
CA LEU A 313 -4.25 -9.15 -11.70
C LEU A 313 -5.46 -10.09 -11.69
N TYR A 314 -6.04 -10.33 -10.52
CA TYR A 314 -7.26 -11.12 -10.40
C TYR A 314 -8.45 -10.44 -11.10
N LEU A 315 -8.66 -9.15 -10.88
CA LEU A 315 -9.68 -8.37 -11.60
C LEU A 315 -9.50 -8.48 -13.10
N ARG A 316 -8.28 -8.26 -13.59
CA ARG A 316 -7.97 -8.18 -15.02
C ARG A 316 -8.07 -9.53 -15.72
N HIS A 317 -7.61 -10.62 -15.11
CA HIS A 317 -7.44 -11.89 -15.79
C HIS A 317 -8.51 -12.93 -15.44
N VAL A 318 -9.21 -12.75 -14.33
CA VAL A 318 -10.23 -13.71 -13.88
C VAL A 318 -11.63 -13.11 -13.99
N LEU A 319 -11.88 -11.93 -13.43
CA LEU A 319 -13.23 -11.36 -13.39
C LEU A 319 -13.67 -10.71 -14.71
N THR A 320 -12.74 -10.24 -15.55
CA THR A 320 -13.09 -9.57 -16.84
C THR A 320 -13.05 -10.51 -18.06
N ARG A 321 -12.80 -11.80 -17.89
CA ARG A 321 -12.77 -12.77 -19.00
C ARG A 321 -14.16 -13.28 -19.40
N HIS A 322 -15.26 -12.69 -18.90
CA HIS A 322 -16.63 -13.12 -19.23
C HIS A 322 -17.39 -12.06 -20.02
#